data_b99f199f1f4abea58273a3a5b34bd957
#
_entry.id   b99f199f1f4abea58273a3a5b34bd957
#
_cell.length_a   1.000
_cell.length_b   1.000
_cell.length_c   1.000
_cell.angle_alpha   90.00
_cell.angle_beta   90.00
_cell.angle_gamma   90.00
#
_symmetry.space_group_name_H-M   'P 1'
#
loop_
_entity.id
_entity.type
_entity.pdbx_description
1 polymer ?
#
loop_
_entity_poly.entity_id
_entity_poly.type
_entity_poly.pdbx_seq_one_letter_code
_entity_poly.pdbx_strand_id
1 'polypeptide(L)'
;GGPPPGDFRQWERADWLRALDANMLAPITLIRATVDGMRARRFGRIINITSSAVKAPIDILGLSNGARAGLTGFVAGLARNTVVDNVTINNLLPGQFATDRLRGNFAAIAQQQGSTAEEVAERKRAGIPAARFGEPDEFGAACGFLCSAQAGYITVQNLLIDGGSYPGTF
;
A
#
# COMPACT_ATOMS: atom_id res chain seq x y z
N GLY A 1 -1.83 8.77 6.16
CA GLY A 1 -0.68 7.96 6.59
C GLY A 1 -1.11 6.60 7.12
N GLY A 2 -0.14 5.70 7.35
CA GLY A 2 -0.45 4.39 7.95
C GLY A 2 -0.63 4.51 9.47
N PRO A 3 -1.33 3.55 10.11
CA PRO A 3 -1.42 3.44 11.55
C PRO A 3 -0.03 3.30 12.19
N PRO A 4 0.13 3.68 13.47
CA PRO A 4 1.39 3.51 14.17
C PRO A 4 1.71 2.01 14.34
N PRO A 5 3.01 1.64 14.34
CA PRO A 5 3.43 0.30 14.73
C PRO A 5 3.26 0.09 16.23
N GLY A 6 3.12 -1.15 16.68
CA GLY A 6 3.02 -1.48 18.09
C GLY A 6 2.75 -2.96 18.35
N ASP A 7 2.66 -3.31 19.63
CA ASP A 7 2.22 -4.63 20.08
C ASP A 7 0.68 -4.71 20.05
N PHE A 8 0.13 -5.79 19.49
CA PHE A 8 -1.32 -5.94 19.36
C PHE A 8 -2.09 -5.88 20.68
N ARG A 9 -1.43 -6.21 21.79
CA ARG A 9 -2.00 -6.16 23.14
C ARG A 9 -2.20 -4.72 23.65
N GLN A 10 -1.55 -3.74 23.02
CA GLN A 10 -1.65 -2.31 23.39
C GLN A 10 -2.73 -1.57 22.58
N TRP A 11 -3.29 -2.20 21.54
CA TRP A 11 -4.30 -1.56 20.71
C TRP A 11 -5.70 -1.81 21.24
N GLU A 12 -6.33 -0.72 21.60
CA GLU A 12 -7.72 -0.69 22.02
C GLU A 12 -8.68 -0.65 20.82
N ARG A 13 -9.96 -0.88 21.06
CA ARG A 13 -11.00 -0.80 20.03
C ARG A 13 -10.96 0.52 19.24
N ALA A 14 -10.65 1.62 19.91
CA ALA A 14 -10.55 2.93 19.27
C ALA A 14 -9.40 3.02 18.26
N ASP A 15 -8.29 2.33 18.47
CA ASP A 15 -7.15 2.28 17.54
C ASP A 15 -7.53 1.51 16.28
N TRP A 16 -8.22 0.39 16.44
CA TRP A 16 -8.75 -0.38 15.33
C TRP A 16 -9.75 0.40 14.50
N LEU A 17 -10.70 1.10 15.13
CA LEU A 17 -11.68 1.93 14.42
C LEU A 17 -11.00 3.04 13.62
N ARG A 18 -10.02 3.75 14.19
CA ARG A 18 -9.26 4.78 13.47
C ARG A 18 -8.49 4.19 12.28
N ALA A 19 -7.87 3.03 12.45
CA ALA A 19 -7.13 2.37 11.38
C ALA A 19 -8.05 1.92 10.24
N LEU A 20 -9.20 1.32 10.55
CA LEU A 20 -10.22 0.90 9.60
C LEU A 20 -10.82 2.10 8.87
N ASP A 21 -11.16 3.16 9.60
CA ASP A 21 -11.74 4.38 9.02
C ASP A 21 -10.78 4.99 7.98
N ALA A 22 -9.53 5.23 8.36
CA ALA A 22 -8.57 5.89 7.48
C ALA A 22 -8.05 5.02 6.32
N ASN A 23 -7.91 3.68 6.51
CA ASN A 23 -7.21 2.82 5.55
C ASN A 23 -8.13 1.82 4.81
N MET A 24 -9.41 1.76 5.16
CA MET A 24 -10.41 0.91 4.52
C MET A 24 -11.66 1.70 4.16
N LEU A 25 -12.33 2.35 5.13
CA LEU A 25 -13.63 2.99 4.89
C LEU A 25 -13.50 4.27 4.07
N ALA A 26 -12.47 5.09 4.29
CA ALA A 26 -12.26 6.30 3.50
C ALA A 26 -12.02 5.99 2.01
N PRO A 27 -11.12 5.05 1.61
CA PRO A 27 -11.03 4.60 0.23
C PRO A 27 -12.34 4.06 -0.34
N ILE A 28 -13.09 3.25 0.42
CA ILE A 28 -14.40 2.73 0.00
C ILE A 28 -15.38 3.87 -0.27
N THR A 29 -15.40 4.89 0.58
CA THR A 29 -16.25 6.08 0.40
C THR A 29 -15.90 6.84 -0.88
N LEU A 30 -14.59 7.02 -1.18
CA LEU A 30 -14.14 7.64 -2.42
C LEU A 30 -14.53 6.82 -3.66
N ILE A 31 -14.35 5.50 -3.61
CA ILE A 31 -14.78 4.59 -4.67
C ILE A 31 -16.28 4.73 -4.92
N ARG A 32 -17.09 4.68 -3.85
CA ARG A 32 -18.55 4.84 -3.93
C ARG A 32 -18.97 6.17 -4.56
N ALA A 33 -18.26 7.25 -4.27
CA ALA A 33 -18.56 8.57 -4.80
C ALA A 33 -18.20 8.74 -6.29
N THR A 34 -17.33 7.89 -6.84
CA THR A 34 -16.76 8.09 -8.18
C THR A 34 -17.09 7.00 -9.19
N VAL A 35 -17.33 5.77 -8.73
CA VAL A 35 -17.44 4.58 -9.58
C VAL A 35 -18.58 4.67 -10.61
N ASP A 36 -19.76 5.15 -10.21
CA ASP A 36 -20.92 5.21 -11.10
C ASP A 36 -20.71 6.22 -12.23
N GLY A 37 -20.11 7.38 -11.95
CA GLY A 37 -19.73 8.35 -12.97
C GLY A 37 -18.65 7.80 -13.91
N MET A 38 -17.71 6.99 -13.42
CA MET A 38 -16.72 6.31 -14.25
C MET A 38 -17.37 5.26 -15.17
N ARG A 39 -18.31 4.46 -14.65
CA ARG A 39 -19.07 3.47 -15.43
C ARG A 39 -19.89 4.13 -16.52
N ALA A 40 -20.61 5.20 -16.19
CA ALA A 40 -21.46 5.91 -17.16
C ALA A 40 -20.68 6.44 -18.37
N ARG A 41 -19.44 6.96 -18.16
CA ARG A 41 -18.58 7.40 -19.27
C ARG A 41 -17.70 6.30 -19.87
N ARG A 42 -17.85 5.04 -19.41
CA ARG A 42 -17.11 3.85 -19.85
C ARG A 42 -15.58 4.04 -19.79
N PHE A 43 -15.11 4.76 -18.78
CA PHE A 43 -13.69 4.93 -18.48
C PHE A 43 -13.49 5.27 -17.01
N GLY A 44 -12.67 4.47 -16.34
CA GLY A 44 -12.23 4.74 -14.97
C GLY A 44 -10.98 3.95 -14.61
N ARG A 45 -10.13 4.56 -13.81
CA ARG A 45 -8.92 3.93 -13.24
C ARG A 45 -8.87 4.30 -11.76
N ILE A 46 -9.00 3.30 -10.90
CA ILE A 46 -8.93 3.47 -9.45
C ILE A 46 -7.71 2.73 -8.95
N ILE A 47 -6.81 3.45 -8.32
CA ILE A 47 -5.57 2.92 -7.79
C ILE A 47 -5.54 3.17 -6.28
N ASN A 48 -5.55 2.10 -5.48
CA ASN A 48 -5.35 2.19 -4.04
C ASN A 48 -3.88 1.99 -3.70
N ILE A 49 -3.30 2.90 -2.97
CA ILE A 49 -1.94 2.75 -2.43
C ILE A 49 -2.07 2.08 -1.07
N THR A 50 -1.68 0.81 -0.99
CA THR A 50 -1.82 0.01 0.23
C THR A 50 -0.46 -0.22 0.92
N SER A 51 0.06 -1.43 0.94
CA SER A 51 1.35 -1.78 1.57
C SER A 51 1.82 -3.15 1.10
N SER A 52 3.13 -3.37 1.03
CA SER A 52 3.73 -4.70 0.91
C SER A 52 3.27 -5.67 2.01
N ALA A 53 2.89 -5.13 3.18
CA ALA A 53 2.36 -5.90 4.30
C ALA A 53 1.02 -6.60 4.01
N VAL A 54 0.33 -6.28 2.92
CA VAL A 54 -0.83 -7.06 2.44
C VAL A 54 -0.40 -8.46 1.96
N LYS A 55 0.77 -8.58 1.34
CA LYS A 55 1.34 -9.87 0.90
C LYS A 55 2.23 -10.53 1.96
N ALA A 56 3.00 -9.73 2.67
CA ALA A 56 3.90 -10.19 3.74
C ALA A 56 3.57 -9.43 5.05
N PRO A 57 2.59 -9.88 5.84
CA PRO A 57 2.20 -9.21 7.08
C PRO A 57 3.39 -9.01 8.01
N ILE A 58 3.52 -7.80 8.54
CA ILE A 58 4.56 -7.42 9.49
C ILE A 58 3.94 -7.38 10.88
N ASP A 59 4.52 -8.09 11.83
CA ASP A 59 3.96 -8.30 13.17
C ASP A 59 3.55 -6.98 13.85
N ILE A 60 4.46 -6.04 13.95
CA ILE A 60 4.20 -4.72 14.58
C ILE A 60 3.24 -3.80 13.80
N LEU A 61 2.76 -4.22 12.62
CA LEU A 61 1.85 -3.43 11.78
C LEU A 61 0.43 -4.00 11.75
N GLY A 62 -0.01 -4.72 12.76
CA GLY A 62 -1.30 -5.42 12.80
C GLY A 62 -2.50 -4.57 12.41
N LEU A 63 -2.59 -3.32 12.90
CA LEU A 63 -3.65 -2.37 12.51
C LEU A 63 -3.66 -2.10 11.00
N SER A 64 -2.46 -1.89 10.42
CA SER A 64 -2.32 -1.67 8.98
C SER A 64 -2.60 -2.93 8.18
N ASN A 65 -2.08 -4.08 8.62
CA ASN A 65 -2.30 -5.38 7.98
C ASN A 65 -3.79 -5.68 7.87
N GLY A 66 -4.55 -5.55 8.96
CA GLY A 66 -5.98 -5.81 9.00
C GLY A 66 -6.79 -4.87 8.11
N ALA A 67 -6.59 -3.55 8.24
CA ALA A 67 -7.35 -2.56 7.49
C ALA A 67 -7.10 -2.64 5.97
N ARG A 68 -5.83 -2.81 5.56
CA ARG A 68 -5.46 -2.84 4.14
C ARG A 68 -5.79 -4.18 3.48
N ALA A 69 -5.69 -5.29 4.19
CA ALA A 69 -6.17 -6.59 3.70
C ALA A 69 -7.69 -6.57 3.50
N GLY A 70 -8.45 -5.96 4.43
CA GLY A 70 -9.89 -5.77 4.28
C GLY A 70 -10.26 -4.95 3.04
N LEU A 71 -9.57 -3.83 2.79
CA LEU A 71 -9.74 -3.04 1.56
C LEU A 71 -9.42 -3.88 0.32
N THR A 72 -8.33 -4.64 0.34
CA THR A 72 -7.90 -5.49 -0.78
C THR A 72 -8.96 -6.54 -1.12
N GLY A 73 -9.54 -7.19 -0.12
CA GLY A 73 -10.64 -8.14 -0.31
C GLY A 73 -11.90 -7.50 -0.89
N PHE A 74 -12.31 -6.33 -0.37
CA PHE A 74 -13.43 -5.57 -0.91
C PHE A 74 -13.22 -5.19 -2.37
N VAL A 75 -12.06 -4.64 -2.71
CA VAL A 75 -11.71 -4.23 -4.08
C VAL A 75 -11.72 -5.42 -5.04
N ALA A 76 -11.23 -6.58 -4.60
CA ALA A 76 -11.20 -7.79 -5.44
C ALA A 76 -12.60 -8.24 -5.88
N GLY A 77 -13.61 -8.09 -5.03
CA GLY A 77 -15.01 -8.37 -5.39
C GLY A 77 -15.56 -7.32 -6.37
N LEU A 78 -15.42 -6.04 -6.02
CA LEU A 78 -15.99 -4.93 -6.78
C LEU A 78 -15.41 -4.81 -8.19
N ALA A 79 -14.09 -4.92 -8.35
CA ALA A 79 -13.39 -4.72 -9.62
C ALA A 79 -13.84 -5.67 -10.73
N ARG A 80 -14.28 -6.89 -10.37
CA ARG A 80 -14.85 -7.85 -11.34
C ARG A 80 -16.16 -7.39 -11.94
N ASN A 81 -16.91 -6.57 -11.22
CA ASN A 81 -18.20 -6.04 -11.67
C ASN A 81 -18.07 -4.73 -12.45
N THR A 82 -16.97 -3.99 -12.28
CA THR A 82 -16.79 -2.68 -12.91
C THR A 82 -16.02 -2.75 -14.23
N VAL A 83 -15.22 -3.80 -14.45
CA VAL A 83 -14.35 -3.93 -15.62
C VAL A 83 -15.12 -4.03 -16.93
N VAL A 84 -16.34 -4.54 -16.93
CA VAL A 84 -17.23 -4.57 -18.11
C VAL A 84 -17.53 -3.17 -18.66
N ASP A 85 -17.47 -2.16 -17.82
CA ASP A 85 -17.65 -0.74 -18.17
C ASP A 85 -16.30 -0.01 -18.37
N ASN A 86 -15.20 -0.75 -18.59
CA ASN A 86 -13.85 -0.21 -18.71
C ASN A 86 -13.40 0.59 -17.47
N VAL A 87 -13.85 0.17 -16.29
CA VAL A 87 -13.41 0.73 -15.00
C VAL A 87 -12.58 -0.33 -14.29
N THR A 88 -11.27 -0.10 -14.20
CA THR A 88 -10.34 -1.00 -13.50
C THR A 88 -10.03 -0.50 -12.10
N ILE A 89 -9.86 -1.43 -11.16
CA ILE A 89 -9.47 -1.13 -9.78
C ILE A 89 -8.28 -2.01 -9.43
N ASN A 90 -7.15 -1.39 -9.08
CA ASN A 90 -5.91 -2.07 -8.72
C ASN A 90 -5.33 -1.50 -7.42
N ASN A 91 -4.48 -2.27 -6.78
CA ASN A 91 -3.74 -1.84 -5.61
C ASN A 91 -2.24 -1.79 -5.92
N LEU A 92 -1.57 -0.71 -5.51
CA LEU A 92 -0.12 -0.61 -5.48
C LEU A 92 0.37 -0.86 -4.05
N LEU A 93 1.33 -1.77 -3.93
CA LEU A 93 1.88 -2.22 -2.66
C LEU A 93 3.33 -1.76 -2.54
N PRO A 94 3.58 -0.56 -1.96
CA PRO A 94 4.96 -0.10 -1.80
C PRO A 94 5.71 -0.92 -0.77
N GLY A 95 6.96 -1.26 -1.08
CA GLY A 95 8.01 -1.62 -0.14
C GLY A 95 8.61 -0.38 0.52
N GLN A 96 9.94 -0.30 0.56
CA GLN A 96 10.66 0.83 1.15
C GLN A 96 11.12 1.80 0.05
N PHE A 97 10.62 3.05 0.13
CA PHE A 97 10.92 4.14 -0.80
C PHE A 97 11.64 5.29 -0.08
N ALA A 98 12.58 5.95 -0.77
CA ALA A 98 13.41 7.05 -0.27
C ALA A 98 12.58 8.32 0.00
N THR A 99 11.76 8.31 1.03
CA THR A 99 10.87 9.40 1.44
C THR A 99 11.29 9.99 2.79
N ASP A 100 10.84 11.22 3.08
CA ASP A 100 11.04 11.84 4.41
C ASP A 100 10.49 10.99 5.54
N ARG A 101 9.36 10.32 5.31
CA ARG A 101 8.78 9.40 6.29
C ARG A 101 9.72 8.24 6.59
N LEU A 102 10.35 7.64 5.58
CA LEU A 102 11.30 6.54 5.78
C LEU A 102 12.52 7.02 6.56
N ARG A 103 13.05 8.20 6.22
CA ARG A 103 14.16 8.84 6.95
C ARG A 103 13.80 9.12 8.41
N GLY A 104 12.60 9.64 8.67
CA GLY A 104 12.10 9.84 10.03
C GLY A 104 11.95 8.54 10.83
N ASN A 105 11.50 7.45 10.19
CA ASN A 105 11.44 6.14 10.82
C ASN A 105 12.83 5.61 11.20
N PHE A 106 13.84 5.79 10.36
CA PHE A 106 15.21 5.38 10.68
C PHE A 106 15.78 6.17 11.86
N ALA A 107 15.52 7.48 11.93
CA ALA A 107 15.94 8.30 13.07
C ALA A 107 15.30 7.83 14.39
N ALA A 108 14.00 7.49 14.36
CA ALA A 108 13.31 6.96 15.54
C ALA A 108 13.86 5.61 15.99
N ILE A 109 14.13 4.68 15.07
CA ILE A 109 14.73 3.37 15.36
C ILE A 109 16.15 3.55 15.90
N ALA A 110 16.95 4.43 15.31
CA ALA A 110 18.32 4.73 15.73
C ALA A 110 18.35 5.22 17.18
N GLN A 111 17.46 6.14 17.54
CA GLN A 111 17.32 6.64 18.90
C GLN A 111 17.01 5.53 19.92
N GLN A 112 16.12 4.60 19.56
CA GLN A 112 15.74 3.47 20.42
C GLN A 112 16.88 2.45 20.59
N GLN A 113 17.72 2.28 19.56
CA GLN A 113 18.80 1.28 19.53
C GLN A 113 20.18 1.83 19.92
N GLY A 114 20.32 3.11 20.18
CA GLY A 114 21.62 3.75 20.45
C GLY A 114 22.57 3.69 19.24
N SER A 115 22.02 3.75 18.02
CA SER A 115 22.76 3.69 16.75
C SER A 115 22.53 4.96 15.92
N THR A 116 23.11 5.04 14.75
CA THR A 116 22.86 6.15 13.80
C THR A 116 21.77 5.80 12.79
N ALA A 117 21.08 6.83 12.27
CA ALA A 117 20.08 6.63 11.22
C ALA A 117 20.68 5.98 9.95
N GLU A 118 21.95 6.27 9.63
CA GLU A 118 22.65 5.68 8.49
C GLU A 118 22.92 4.18 8.71
N GLU A 119 23.33 3.77 9.92
CA GLU A 119 23.51 2.34 10.24
C GLU A 119 22.19 1.56 10.14
N VAL A 120 21.06 2.18 10.56
CA VAL A 120 19.74 1.59 10.39
C VAL A 120 19.39 1.50 8.91
N ALA A 121 19.60 2.56 8.14
CA ALA A 121 19.35 2.58 6.71
C ALA A 121 20.16 1.52 5.96
N GLU A 122 21.45 1.38 6.29
CA GLU A 122 22.33 0.38 5.66
C GLU A 122 21.85 -1.05 5.92
N ARG A 123 21.54 -1.38 7.18
CA ARG A 123 20.96 -2.70 7.53
C ARG A 123 19.66 -2.99 6.77
N LYS A 124 18.79 -1.97 6.62
CA LYS A 124 17.55 -2.10 5.88
C LYS A 124 17.78 -2.28 4.39
N ARG A 125 18.71 -1.51 3.82
CA ARG A 125 19.10 -1.58 2.41
C ARG A 125 19.71 -2.94 2.06
N ALA A 126 20.57 -3.48 2.91
CA ALA A 126 21.17 -4.80 2.73
C ALA A 126 20.15 -5.95 2.71
N GLY A 127 18.98 -5.75 3.33
CA GLY A 127 17.87 -6.72 3.30
C GLY A 127 16.99 -6.65 2.03
N ILE A 128 17.25 -5.70 1.13
CA ILE A 128 16.53 -5.56 -0.14
C ILE A 128 17.39 -6.16 -1.26
N PRO A 129 16.93 -7.14 -2.06
CA PRO A 129 17.71 -7.71 -3.16
C PRO A 129 18.23 -6.68 -4.16
N ALA A 130 17.46 -5.61 -4.43
CA ALA A 130 17.91 -4.50 -5.27
C ALA A 130 19.04 -3.65 -4.63
N ALA A 131 19.42 -3.91 -3.38
CA ALA A 131 20.45 -3.21 -2.61
C ALA A 131 20.25 -1.68 -2.51
N ARG A 132 19.02 -1.21 -2.69
CA ARG A 132 18.62 0.21 -2.57
C ARG A 132 17.16 0.36 -2.16
N PHE A 133 16.81 1.54 -1.72
CA PHE A 133 15.40 1.95 -1.64
C PHE A 133 14.88 2.32 -3.02
N GLY A 134 13.57 2.17 -3.24
CA GLY A 134 12.92 2.69 -4.45
C GLY A 134 12.86 4.21 -4.42
N GLU A 135 12.93 4.84 -5.59
CA GLU A 135 12.69 6.27 -5.72
C GLU A 135 11.19 6.56 -5.87
N PRO A 136 10.65 7.65 -5.30
CA PRO A 136 9.25 8.01 -5.43
C PRO A 136 8.75 8.06 -6.89
N ASP A 137 9.60 8.50 -7.82
CA ASP A 137 9.27 8.59 -9.25
C ASP A 137 9.06 7.22 -9.89
N GLU A 138 9.79 6.17 -9.45
CA GLU A 138 9.58 4.80 -9.92
C GLU A 138 8.18 4.30 -9.53
N PHE A 139 7.74 4.63 -8.32
CA PHE A 139 6.38 4.33 -7.87
C PHE A 139 5.34 5.13 -8.64
N GLY A 140 5.62 6.42 -8.85
CA GLY A 140 4.79 7.34 -9.62
C GLY A 140 4.59 6.86 -11.07
N ALA A 141 5.65 6.36 -11.71
CA ALA A 141 5.60 5.83 -13.07
C ALA A 141 4.68 4.59 -13.17
N ALA A 142 4.77 3.66 -12.21
CA ALA A 142 3.88 2.50 -12.15
C ALA A 142 2.41 2.91 -11.93
N CYS A 143 2.17 3.89 -11.07
CA CYS A 143 0.84 4.46 -10.85
C CYS A 143 0.31 5.12 -12.13
N GLY A 144 1.12 5.93 -12.81
CA GLY A 144 0.77 6.60 -14.06
C GLY A 144 0.42 5.59 -15.17
N PHE A 145 1.18 4.50 -15.29
CA PHE A 145 0.85 3.43 -16.23
C PHE A 145 -0.53 2.82 -15.92
N LEU A 146 -0.80 2.45 -14.67
CA LEU A 146 -2.10 1.87 -14.28
C LEU A 146 -3.28 2.86 -14.46
N CYS A 147 -3.02 4.17 -14.41
CA CYS A 147 -4.02 5.20 -14.68
C CYS A 147 -4.28 5.41 -16.18
N SER A 148 -3.44 4.88 -17.06
CA SER A 148 -3.52 5.10 -18.50
C SER A 148 -4.60 4.24 -19.20
N ALA A 149 -4.88 4.57 -20.44
CA ALA A 149 -5.79 3.78 -21.30
C ALA A 149 -5.20 2.39 -21.60
N GLN A 150 -3.86 2.26 -21.68
CA GLN A 150 -3.15 1.03 -22.00
C GLN A 150 -3.32 -0.05 -20.91
N ALA A 151 -3.62 0.34 -19.67
CA ALA A 151 -3.87 -0.58 -18.56
C ALA A 151 -5.34 -1.08 -18.50
N GLY A 152 -6.13 -0.92 -19.56
CA GLY A 152 -7.56 -1.26 -19.57
C GLY A 152 -7.89 -2.74 -19.34
N TYR A 153 -6.94 -3.65 -19.54
CA TYR A 153 -7.11 -5.09 -19.29
C TYR A 153 -6.45 -5.57 -17.99
N ILE A 154 -5.93 -4.62 -17.17
CA ILE A 154 -5.30 -4.90 -15.87
C ILE A 154 -6.27 -4.48 -14.78
N THR A 155 -6.84 -5.43 -14.06
CA THR A 155 -7.74 -5.17 -12.92
C THR A 155 -7.59 -6.23 -11.84
N VAL A 156 -7.99 -5.93 -10.60
CA VAL A 156 -7.88 -6.80 -9.41
C VAL A 156 -6.43 -7.07 -9.00
N GLN A 157 -5.45 -6.38 -9.58
CA GLN A 157 -4.05 -6.67 -9.28
C GLN A 157 -3.57 -5.99 -7.98
N ASN A 158 -2.70 -6.72 -7.29
CA ASN A 158 -1.94 -6.25 -6.14
C ASN A 158 -0.47 -6.13 -6.57
N LEU A 159 -0.13 -5.02 -7.25
CA LEU A 159 1.20 -4.82 -7.80
C LEU A 159 2.16 -4.42 -6.69
N LEU A 160 3.06 -5.32 -6.36
CA LEU A 160 4.11 -5.13 -5.38
C LEU A 160 5.32 -4.43 -6.02
N ILE A 161 5.81 -3.37 -5.39
CA ILE A 161 6.97 -2.59 -5.84
C ILE A 161 7.92 -2.48 -4.63
N ASP A 162 8.86 -3.42 -4.48
CA ASP A 162 9.62 -3.58 -3.25
C ASP A 162 11.10 -3.97 -3.45
N GLY A 163 11.60 -3.91 -4.69
CA GLY A 163 12.99 -4.26 -5.00
C GLY A 163 13.31 -5.74 -4.80
N GLY A 164 12.30 -6.62 -4.82
CA GLY A 164 12.45 -8.07 -4.66
C GLY A 164 12.44 -8.54 -3.20
N SER A 165 12.05 -7.70 -2.25
CA SER A 165 12.06 -8.03 -0.82
C SER A 165 11.09 -9.16 -0.45
N TYR A 166 9.99 -9.30 -1.18
CA TYR A 166 9.03 -10.38 -0.96
C TYR A 166 9.55 -11.70 -1.56
N PRO A 167 9.74 -12.75 -0.76
CA PRO A 167 10.35 -14.00 -1.24
C PRO A 167 9.34 -14.95 -1.91
N GLY A 168 8.07 -14.61 -1.96
CA GLY A 168 7.01 -15.45 -2.52
C GLY A 168 6.86 -15.30 -4.03
N THR A 169 6.15 -16.24 -4.63
CA THR A 169 5.85 -16.26 -6.09
C THR A 169 4.56 -15.50 -6.41
N PHE A 170 3.58 -15.44 -5.47
CA PHE A 170 2.24 -14.86 -5.67
C PHE A 170 1.89 -13.85 -4.60
#